data_e9e8b06812158e6c74044e89050e0a6c
#
_entry.id   e9e8b06812158e6c74044e89050e0a6c
#
_cell.length_a   1.000
_cell.length_b   1.000
_cell.length_c   1.000
_cell.angle_alpha   90.00
_cell.angle_beta   90.00
_cell.angle_gamma   90.00
#
_symmetry.space_group_name_H-M   'P 1'
#
loop_
_entity.id
_entity.type
_entity.pdbx_description
1 polymer ?
#
loop_
_entity_poly.entity_id
_entity_poly.type
_entity_poly.pdbx_seq_one_letter_code
_entity_poly.pdbx_strand_id
1 'polypeptide(L)'
;AAGSGKSTIAKLLAGYWDADEGNITIGGKKISEYTQEELNSLIAYVDQETFLFNMSIMDNIRVGKPSATDDEVMKVAERAGCDAFIKALPEGYQTNTGSAGGKLSGGERQRIAIARAMIKNAPIMILDEATASTDPENETSIQEALSKATEGKTLVVVAHRLSTIVSAEQIAYIKDGKVYKIGTHEKLLKECPEYAEMWELMNDGGAER
;
A
#
# COMPACT_ATOMS: atom_id res chain seq x y z
N ALA A 1 8.80 -0.31 -15.65
CA ALA A 1 10.24 -0.46 -15.43
C ALA A 1 10.61 0.12 -14.08
N ALA A 2 11.57 -0.49 -13.37
CA ALA A 2 12.16 0.09 -12.16
C ALA A 2 12.76 1.46 -12.52
N GLY A 3 12.64 2.46 -11.61
CA GLY A 3 13.19 3.80 -11.86
C GLY A 3 12.35 4.73 -12.76
N SER A 4 11.14 4.33 -13.15
CA SER A 4 10.28 5.19 -14.02
C SER A 4 9.59 6.36 -13.30
N GLY A 5 9.80 6.53 -11.98
CA GLY A 5 9.23 7.64 -11.19
C GLY A 5 7.91 7.34 -10.48
N LYS A 6 7.41 6.09 -10.47
CA LYS A 6 6.12 5.72 -9.83
C LYS A 6 6.09 6.01 -8.34
N SER A 7 7.08 5.52 -7.60
CA SER A 7 7.19 5.78 -6.15
C SER A 7 7.43 7.26 -5.83
N THR A 8 8.10 7.99 -6.73
CA THR A 8 8.23 9.45 -6.62
C THR A 8 6.85 10.12 -6.68
N ILE A 9 6.01 9.72 -7.63
CA ILE A 9 4.64 10.24 -7.76
C ILE A 9 3.84 9.89 -6.49
N ALA A 10 3.93 8.66 -5.98
CA ALA A 10 3.24 8.25 -4.76
C ALA A 10 3.66 9.10 -3.55
N LYS A 11 4.96 9.40 -3.40
CA LYS A 11 5.48 10.26 -2.32
C LYS A 11 5.09 11.73 -2.47
N LEU A 12 5.02 12.24 -3.70
CA LEU A 12 4.48 13.58 -3.98
C LEU A 12 2.99 13.65 -3.65
N LEU A 13 2.18 12.64 -4.02
CA LEU A 13 0.76 12.56 -3.66
C LEU A 13 0.55 12.46 -2.14
N ALA A 14 1.46 11.79 -1.43
CA ALA A 14 1.42 11.68 0.02
C ALA A 14 1.88 12.97 0.75
N GLY A 15 2.40 13.98 0.03
CA GLY A 15 2.92 15.20 0.62
C GLY A 15 4.25 15.00 1.36
N TYR A 16 5.00 13.93 1.05
CA TYR A 16 6.34 13.72 1.62
C TYR A 16 7.41 14.55 0.92
N TRP A 17 7.16 14.92 -0.30
CA TRP A 17 8.01 15.79 -1.11
C TRP A 17 7.16 16.90 -1.75
N ASP A 18 7.75 18.05 -1.93
CA ASP A 18 7.16 19.16 -2.66
C ASP A 18 7.39 18.99 -4.16
N ALA A 19 6.44 19.45 -4.97
CA ALA A 19 6.63 19.52 -6.41
C ALA A 19 7.43 20.80 -6.76
N ASP A 20 8.49 20.63 -7.55
CA ASP A 20 9.31 21.77 -8.01
C ASP A 20 8.49 22.71 -8.91
N GLU A 21 7.60 22.14 -9.73
CA GLU A 21 6.71 22.89 -10.63
C GLU A 21 5.30 22.27 -10.64
N GLY A 22 4.32 23.10 -10.96
CA GLY A 22 2.92 22.68 -11.03
C GLY A 22 2.23 22.64 -9.68
N ASN A 23 1.10 21.91 -9.58
CA ASN A 23 0.30 21.80 -8.38
C ASN A 23 -0.25 20.40 -8.23
N ILE A 24 -0.31 19.91 -6.99
CA ILE A 24 -1.02 18.70 -6.60
C ILE A 24 -2.25 19.12 -5.81
N THR A 25 -3.42 18.54 -6.12
CA THR A 25 -4.66 18.88 -5.42
C THR A 25 -5.33 17.62 -4.86
N ILE A 26 -5.92 17.75 -3.68
CA ILE A 26 -6.76 16.75 -3.03
C ILE A 26 -8.11 17.41 -2.75
N GLY A 27 -9.19 16.82 -3.29
CA GLY A 27 -10.54 17.42 -3.13
C GLY A 27 -10.66 18.84 -3.66
N GLY A 28 -9.86 19.23 -4.67
CA GLY A 28 -9.84 20.58 -5.27
C GLY A 28 -8.99 21.61 -4.53
N LYS A 29 -8.46 21.29 -3.34
CA LYS A 29 -7.55 22.15 -2.56
C LYS A 29 -6.10 21.72 -2.83
N LYS A 30 -5.17 22.68 -2.98
CA LYS A 30 -3.75 22.37 -3.20
C LYS A 30 -3.14 21.71 -1.96
N ILE A 31 -2.24 20.73 -2.16
CA ILE A 31 -1.52 20.07 -1.06
C ILE A 31 -0.78 21.10 -0.18
N SER A 32 -0.18 22.11 -0.79
CA SER A 32 0.54 23.17 -0.08
C SER A 32 -0.33 24.06 0.84
N GLU A 33 -1.66 23.97 0.71
CA GLU A 33 -2.62 24.70 1.55
C GLU A 33 -3.11 23.90 2.76
N TYR A 34 -2.72 22.62 2.85
CA TYR A 34 -2.99 21.76 4.00
C TYR A 34 -1.86 21.86 5.02
N THR A 35 -2.20 21.77 6.28
CA THR A 35 -1.20 21.49 7.32
C THR A 35 -0.73 20.03 7.23
N GLN A 36 0.43 19.74 7.78
CA GLN A 36 0.92 18.33 7.85
C GLN A 36 -0.04 17.42 8.61
N GLU A 37 -0.71 17.94 9.62
CA GLU A 37 -1.71 17.19 10.41
C GLU A 37 -2.95 16.88 9.57
N GLU A 38 -3.44 17.84 8.79
CA GLU A 38 -4.56 17.63 7.86
C GLU A 38 -4.20 16.59 6.79
N LEU A 39 -3.02 16.68 6.15
CA LEU A 39 -2.58 15.68 5.17
C LEU A 39 -2.44 14.29 5.81
N ASN A 40 -1.86 14.23 7.01
CA ASN A 40 -1.76 12.98 7.74
C ASN A 40 -3.14 12.38 8.06
N SER A 41 -4.16 13.19 8.29
CA SER A 41 -5.52 12.67 8.50
C SER A 41 -6.17 12.13 7.24
N LEU A 42 -5.82 12.68 6.07
CA LEU A 42 -6.42 12.34 4.78
C LEU A 42 -5.77 11.15 4.10
N ILE A 43 -4.49 10.87 4.35
CA ILE A 43 -3.70 9.90 3.59
C ILE A 43 -3.12 8.83 4.52
N ALA A 44 -3.38 7.56 4.23
CA ALA A 44 -2.65 6.42 4.79
C ALA A 44 -1.67 5.90 3.72
N TYR A 45 -0.39 5.82 4.06
CA TYR A 45 0.66 5.35 3.16
C TYR A 45 1.26 4.04 3.66
N VAL A 46 1.35 3.05 2.78
CA VAL A 46 2.04 1.78 3.03
C VAL A 46 3.24 1.72 2.08
N ASP A 47 4.43 1.82 2.65
CA ASP A 47 5.70 1.80 1.90
C ASP A 47 6.06 0.38 1.45
N GLN A 48 6.87 0.29 0.41
CA GLN A 48 7.49 -0.93 -0.08
C GLN A 48 8.34 -1.60 1.01
N GLU A 49 9.16 -0.82 1.70
CA GLU A 49 9.94 -1.29 2.85
C GLU A 49 9.13 -1.15 4.13
N THR A 50 8.54 -2.26 4.56
CA THR A 50 7.69 -2.28 5.75
C THR A 50 8.52 -2.14 7.02
N PHE A 51 8.51 -0.97 7.61
CA PHE A 51 9.18 -0.71 8.89
C PHE A 51 8.24 -0.92 10.08
N LEU A 52 8.68 -1.71 11.06
CA LEU A 52 8.05 -1.81 12.38
C LEU A 52 8.98 -1.26 13.46
N PHE A 53 8.40 -0.54 14.40
CA PHE A 53 9.12 -0.03 15.56
C PHE A 53 9.43 -1.17 16.54
N ASN A 54 10.54 -1.07 17.26
CA ASN A 54 10.94 -2.03 18.29
C ASN A 54 10.02 -1.91 19.53
N MET A 55 8.79 -2.35 19.39
CA MET A 55 7.75 -2.36 20.42
C MET A 55 6.77 -3.51 20.14
N SER A 56 5.70 -3.65 20.94
CA SER A 56 4.71 -4.70 20.75
C SER A 56 4.01 -4.61 19.39
N ILE A 57 3.45 -5.73 18.92
CA ILE A 57 2.59 -5.74 17.72
C ILE A 57 1.38 -4.83 17.92
N MET A 58 0.77 -4.89 19.12
CA MET A 58 -0.34 -4.03 19.52
C MET A 58 -0.02 -2.55 19.28
N ASP A 59 1.11 -2.10 19.81
CA ASP A 59 1.52 -0.70 19.71
C ASP A 59 1.93 -0.32 18.29
N ASN A 60 2.56 -1.23 17.54
CA ASN A 60 2.86 -1.01 16.14
C ASN A 60 1.60 -0.71 15.29
N ILE A 61 0.50 -1.41 15.55
CA ILE A 61 -0.78 -1.15 14.87
C ILE A 61 -1.37 0.18 15.38
N ARG A 62 -1.32 0.42 16.70
CA ARG A 62 -1.85 1.63 17.34
C ARG A 62 -1.17 2.92 16.88
N VAL A 63 0.05 2.87 16.32
CA VAL A 63 0.69 4.05 15.70
C VAL A 63 -0.23 4.75 14.69
N GLY A 64 -1.06 4.00 13.96
CA GLY A 64 -2.00 4.58 13.00
C GLY A 64 -3.12 5.42 13.64
N LYS A 65 -3.48 5.13 14.90
CA LYS A 65 -4.49 5.84 15.71
C LYS A 65 -4.12 5.71 17.19
N PRO A 66 -3.32 6.64 17.74
CA PRO A 66 -2.84 6.56 19.14
C PRO A 66 -3.93 6.44 20.18
N SER A 67 -5.14 6.94 19.93
CA SER A 67 -6.31 6.85 20.81
C SER A 67 -7.08 5.53 20.68
N ALA A 68 -6.64 4.59 19.84
CA ALA A 68 -7.35 3.32 19.63
C ALA A 68 -7.29 2.43 20.88
N THR A 69 -8.43 1.85 21.22
CA THR A 69 -8.54 0.83 22.27
C THR A 69 -7.93 -0.50 21.79
N ASP A 70 -7.61 -1.40 22.73
CA ASP A 70 -7.11 -2.74 22.39
C ASP A 70 -8.11 -3.50 21.50
N ASP A 71 -9.41 -3.38 21.77
CA ASP A 71 -10.47 -3.98 20.97
C ASP A 71 -10.49 -3.46 19.53
N GLU A 72 -10.29 -2.14 19.31
CA GLU A 72 -10.19 -1.56 17.98
C GLU A 72 -8.98 -2.10 17.24
N VAL A 73 -7.83 -2.22 17.92
CA VAL A 73 -6.60 -2.79 17.34
C VAL A 73 -6.81 -4.25 16.96
N MET A 74 -7.40 -5.07 17.84
CA MET A 74 -7.64 -6.48 17.55
C MET A 74 -8.62 -6.68 16.39
N LYS A 75 -9.70 -5.90 16.31
CA LYS A 75 -10.65 -5.95 15.19
C LYS A 75 -10.00 -5.59 13.86
N VAL A 76 -9.13 -4.59 13.84
CA VAL A 76 -8.40 -4.22 12.63
C VAL A 76 -7.38 -5.28 12.25
N ALA A 77 -6.69 -5.86 13.22
CA ALA A 77 -5.73 -6.95 13.00
C ALA A 77 -6.42 -8.19 12.39
N GLU A 78 -7.62 -8.54 12.87
CA GLU A 78 -8.43 -9.61 12.27
C GLU A 78 -8.79 -9.32 10.81
N ARG A 79 -9.27 -8.11 10.52
CA ARG A 79 -9.59 -7.67 9.15
C ARG A 79 -8.38 -7.66 8.23
N ALA A 80 -7.19 -7.36 8.76
CA ALA A 80 -5.91 -7.37 8.03
C ALA A 80 -5.28 -8.77 7.92
N GLY A 81 -5.95 -9.82 8.40
CA GLY A 81 -5.43 -11.19 8.39
C GLY A 81 -4.23 -11.39 9.33
N CYS A 82 -4.11 -10.58 10.39
CA CYS A 82 -3.01 -10.67 11.36
C CYS A 82 -3.33 -11.56 12.55
N ASP A 83 -4.59 -11.63 12.97
CA ASP A 83 -5.00 -12.18 14.27
C ASP A 83 -4.55 -13.63 14.47
N ALA A 84 -4.66 -14.47 13.44
CA ALA A 84 -4.31 -15.88 13.51
C ALA A 84 -2.82 -16.10 13.84
N PHE A 85 -1.91 -15.45 13.11
CA PHE A 85 -0.48 -15.60 13.39
C PHE A 85 -0.07 -14.90 14.69
N ILE A 86 -0.69 -13.75 15.03
CA ILE A 86 -0.41 -13.06 16.29
C ILE A 86 -0.75 -13.95 17.48
N LYS A 87 -1.92 -14.58 17.48
CA LYS A 87 -2.34 -15.49 18.55
C LYS A 87 -1.49 -16.75 18.67
N ALA A 88 -0.82 -17.16 17.61
CA ALA A 88 0.13 -18.29 17.61
C ALA A 88 1.49 -17.94 18.23
N LEU A 89 1.81 -16.65 18.40
CA LEU A 89 3.04 -16.21 19.06
C LEU A 89 2.93 -16.36 20.60
N PRO A 90 4.03 -16.68 21.30
CA PRO A 90 4.02 -16.91 22.74
C PRO A 90 3.42 -15.77 23.59
N GLU A 91 3.66 -14.52 23.17
CA GLU A 91 3.18 -13.32 23.87
C GLU A 91 2.00 -12.66 23.14
N GLY A 92 1.47 -13.29 22.07
CA GLY A 92 0.36 -12.77 21.28
C GLY A 92 0.59 -11.34 20.81
N TYR A 93 -0.37 -10.46 21.02
CA TYR A 93 -0.30 -9.04 20.69
C TYR A 93 0.81 -8.26 21.43
N GLN A 94 1.28 -8.76 22.56
CA GLN A 94 2.37 -8.15 23.34
C GLN A 94 3.76 -8.56 22.85
N THR A 95 3.83 -9.44 21.83
CA THR A 95 5.10 -9.84 21.24
C THR A 95 5.84 -8.63 20.69
N ASN A 96 7.06 -8.42 21.18
CA ASN A 96 7.96 -7.38 20.69
C ASN A 96 8.52 -7.77 19.32
N THR A 97 8.34 -6.91 18.32
CA THR A 97 8.71 -7.15 16.92
C THR A 97 10.22 -7.17 16.65
N GLY A 98 11.02 -6.66 17.58
CA GLY A 98 12.48 -6.49 17.41
C GLY A 98 12.82 -5.27 16.54
N SER A 99 14.11 -5.07 16.29
CA SER A 99 14.59 -3.98 15.43
C SER A 99 14.05 -4.14 14.01
N ALA A 100 13.38 -3.12 13.49
CA ALA A 100 12.74 -3.10 12.18
C ALA A 100 11.79 -4.29 11.90
N GLY A 101 11.25 -4.92 12.97
CA GLY A 101 10.37 -6.09 12.84
C GLY A 101 11.11 -7.40 12.53
N GLY A 102 12.40 -7.48 12.84
CA GLY A 102 13.27 -8.61 12.48
C GLY A 102 12.89 -9.98 13.05
N LYS A 103 11.95 -10.04 13.99
CA LYS A 103 11.41 -11.30 14.53
C LYS A 103 10.22 -11.87 13.71
N LEU A 104 9.75 -11.14 12.71
CA LEU A 104 8.60 -11.48 11.89
C LEU A 104 9.00 -11.73 10.44
N SER A 105 8.26 -12.58 9.74
CA SER A 105 8.39 -12.76 8.29
C SER A 105 8.02 -11.50 7.51
N GLY A 106 8.43 -11.39 6.25
CA GLY A 106 8.07 -10.27 5.39
C GLY A 106 6.56 -10.05 5.26
N GLY A 107 5.81 -11.13 5.05
CA GLY A 107 4.35 -11.08 4.92
C GLY A 107 3.64 -10.68 6.23
N GLU A 108 4.15 -11.12 7.40
CA GLU A 108 3.61 -10.72 8.71
C GLU A 108 3.83 -9.22 8.96
N ARG A 109 5.05 -8.72 8.70
CA ARG A 109 5.34 -7.28 8.79
C ARG A 109 4.41 -6.46 7.92
N GLN A 110 4.20 -6.91 6.68
CA GLN A 110 3.35 -6.23 5.72
C GLN A 110 1.89 -6.18 6.17
N ARG A 111 1.32 -7.29 6.65
CA ARG A 111 -0.04 -7.30 7.20
C ARG A 111 -0.18 -6.37 8.40
N ILE A 112 0.82 -6.29 9.28
CA ILE A 112 0.81 -5.33 10.39
C ILE A 112 0.83 -3.88 9.88
N ALA A 113 1.60 -3.56 8.83
CA ALA A 113 1.60 -2.23 8.24
C ALA A 113 0.26 -1.88 7.56
N ILE A 114 -0.38 -2.87 6.93
CA ILE A 114 -1.74 -2.71 6.41
C ILE A 114 -2.73 -2.46 7.55
N ALA A 115 -2.67 -3.23 8.65
CA ALA A 115 -3.49 -3.00 9.84
C ALA A 115 -3.29 -1.59 10.41
N ARG A 116 -2.03 -1.10 10.48
CA ARG A 116 -1.69 0.27 10.86
C ARG A 116 -2.35 1.31 9.95
N ALA A 117 -2.36 1.09 8.64
CA ALA A 117 -3.02 1.97 7.69
C ALA A 117 -4.55 1.90 7.80
N MET A 118 -5.12 0.71 8.06
CA MET A 118 -6.55 0.51 8.26
C MET A 118 -7.09 1.22 9.50
N ILE A 119 -6.39 1.12 10.64
CA ILE A 119 -6.85 1.73 11.91
C ILE A 119 -6.85 3.25 11.83
N LYS A 120 -5.98 3.84 11.02
CA LYS A 120 -5.96 5.27 10.73
C LYS A 120 -7.25 5.75 10.07
N ASN A 121 -7.90 4.89 9.30
CA ASN A 121 -9.16 5.12 8.61
C ASN A 121 -9.19 6.36 7.71
N ALA A 122 -8.06 6.68 7.09
CA ALA A 122 -7.94 7.79 6.14
C ALA A 122 -8.79 7.53 4.87
N PRO A 123 -9.37 8.58 4.24
CA PRO A 123 -10.16 8.44 3.02
C PRO A 123 -9.33 8.06 1.78
N ILE A 124 -8.03 8.31 1.79
CA ILE A 124 -7.11 7.96 0.71
C ILE A 124 -6.07 6.97 1.25
N MET A 125 -5.86 5.87 0.53
CA MET A 125 -4.81 4.90 0.83
C MET A 125 -3.86 4.81 -0.36
N ILE A 126 -2.56 4.96 -0.09
CA ILE A 126 -1.50 4.82 -1.09
C ILE A 126 -0.67 3.59 -0.73
N LEU A 127 -0.52 2.67 -1.67
CA LEU A 127 0.26 1.45 -1.54
C LEU A 127 1.41 1.48 -2.53
N ASP A 128 2.64 1.54 -2.02
CA ASP A 128 3.83 1.48 -2.86
C ASP A 128 4.41 0.06 -2.80
N GLU A 129 4.24 -0.70 -3.89
CA GLU A 129 4.73 -2.08 -4.07
C GLU A 129 4.41 -3.05 -2.90
N ALA A 130 3.27 -2.85 -2.24
CA ALA A 130 2.92 -3.56 -1.01
C ALA A 130 2.83 -5.11 -1.12
N THR A 131 3.14 -5.72 -2.28
CA THR A 131 3.02 -7.18 -2.48
C THR A 131 4.29 -7.82 -3.07
N ALA A 132 5.39 -7.09 -3.20
CA ALA A 132 6.54 -7.53 -4.02
C ALA A 132 7.37 -8.70 -3.46
N SER A 133 7.26 -9.04 -2.16
CA SER A 133 8.19 -9.96 -1.48
C SER A 133 7.53 -11.09 -0.69
N THR A 134 6.34 -11.55 -1.09
CA THR A 134 5.60 -12.56 -0.32
C THR A 134 5.38 -13.85 -1.11
N ASP A 135 5.38 -14.98 -0.38
CA ASP A 135 4.99 -16.28 -0.90
C ASP A 135 3.54 -16.28 -1.39
N PRO A 136 3.14 -17.15 -2.35
CA PRO A 136 1.80 -17.16 -2.94
C PRO A 136 0.64 -17.23 -1.92
N GLU A 137 0.81 -17.99 -0.83
CA GLU A 137 -0.21 -18.10 0.24
C GLU A 137 -0.38 -16.79 1.01
N ASN A 138 0.71 -16.08 1.27
CA ASN A 138 0.69 -14.77 1.90
C ASN A 138 0.12 -13.70 0.97
N GLU A 139 0.30 -13.83 -0.34
CA GLU A 139 -0.23 -12.91 -1.33
C GLU A 139 -1.76 -12.84 -1.30
N THR A 140 -2.42 -14.00 -1.30
CA THR A 140 -3.90 -14.05 -1.23
C THR A 140 -4.42 -13.36 0.03
N SER A 141 -3.81 -13.65 1.19
CA SER A 141 -4.18 -13.02 2.46
C SER A 141 -3.97 -11.50 2.46
N ILE A 142 -2.91 -11.02 1.82
CA ILE A 142 -2.63 -9.58 1.68
C ILE A 142 -3.66 -8.92 0.74
N GLN A 143 -3.99 -9.55 -0.38
CA GLN A 143 -5.01 -9.04 -1.31
C GLN A 143 -6.39 -8.94 -0.66
N GLU A 144 -6.79 -9.95 0.12
CA GLU A 144 -8.04 -9.89 0.88
C GLU A 144 -8.03 -8.78 1.93
N ALA A 145 -6.91 -8.61 2.64
CA ALA A 145 -6.74 -7.53 3.61
C ALA A 145 -6.83 -6.16 2.94
N LEU A 146 -6.20 -5.98 1.79
CA LEU A 146 -6.24 -4.74 1.02
C LEU A 146 -7.65 -4.44 0.48
N SER A 147 -8.35 -5.44 -0.04
CA SER A 147 -9.74 -5.28 -0.49
C SER A 147 -10.64 -4.76 0.64
N LYS A 148 -10.54 -5.36 1.83
CA LYS A 148 -11.28 -4.90 3.02
C LYS A 148 -10.84 -3.51 3.52
N ALA A 149 -9.55 -3.18 3.36
CA ALA A 149 -8.98 -1.91 3.81
C ALA A 149 -9.46 -0.72 2.97
N THR A 150 -9.76 -0.96 1.71
CA THR A 150 -10.01 0.07 0.70
C THR A 150 -11.49 0.28 0.36
N GLU A 151 -12.37 -0.51 0.97
CA GLU A 151 -13.81 -0.38 0.78
C GLU A 151 -14.30 1.04 1.09
N GLY A 152 -14.92 1.71 0.10
CA GLY A 152 -15.41 3.08 0.22
C GLY A 152 -14.33 4.17 0.25
N LYS A 153 -13.08 3.86 -0.15
CA LYS A 153 -11.94 4.78 -0.13
C LYS A 153 -11.33 4.96 -1.53
N THR A 154 -10.57 6.02 -1.70
CA THR A 154 -9.71 6.18 -2.86
C THR A 154 -8.42 5.38 -2.65
N LEU A 155 -8.17 4.40 -3.51
CA LEU A 155 -6.97 3.59 -3.49
C LEU A 155 -6.03 3.99 -4.63
N VAL A 156 -4.80 4.33 -4.31
CA VAL A 156 -3.70 4.52 -5.26
C VAL A 156 -2.68 3.41 -5.06
N VAL A 157 -2.40 2.63 -6.11
CA VAL A 157 -1.45 1.52 -6.05
C VAL A 157 -0.31 1.75 -7.02
N VAL A 158 0.92 1.70 -6.54
CA VAL A 158 2.10 1.52 -7.37
C VAL A 158 2.27 0.01 -7.57
N ALA A 159 1.85 -0.46 -8.75
CA ALA A 159 1.77 -1.90 -9.01
C ALA A 159 2.97 -2.41 -9.81
N HIS A 160 3.46 -3.57 -9.40
CA HIS A 160 4.41 -4.40 -10.13
C HIS A 160 3.83 -5.77 -10.48
N ARG A 161 2.58 -6.05 -10.11
CA ARG A 161 1.88 -7.32 -10.37
C ARG A 161 0.60 -7.10 -11.17
N LEU A 162 0.35 -8.02 -12.08
CA LEU A 162 -0.76 -7.97 -13.03
C LEU A 162 -2.13 -7.99 -12.35
N SER A 163 -2.31 -8.84 -11.33
CA SER A 163 -3.57 -8.99 -10.60
C SER A 163 -4.09 -7.68 -10.02
N THR A 164 -3.18 -6.83 -9.57
CA THR A 164 -3.51 -5.53 -8.97
C THR A 164 -3.96 -4.50 -10.01
N ILE A 165 -3.53 -4.66 -11.27
CA ILE A 165 -3.75 -3.67 -12.34
C ILE A 165 -5.10 -3.89 -13.02
N VAL A 166 -5.52 -5.14 -13.23
CA VAL A 166 -6.70 -5.49 -14.04
C VAL A 166 -7.99 -4.89 -13.51
N SER A 167 -8.16 -4.87 -12.18
CA SER A 167 -9.37 -4.40 -11.52
C SER A 167 -9.39 -2.88 -11.24
N ALA A 168 -8.33 -2.17 -11.60
CA ALA A 168 -8.26 -0.73 -11.37
C ALA A 168 -9.22 0.03 -12.31
N GLU A 169 -9.98 0.96 -11.76
CA GLU A 169 -10.88 1.84 -12.52
C GLU A 169 -10.09 2.72 -13.49
N GLN A 170 -8.86 3.09 -13.13
CA GLN A 170 -7.98 3.91 -13.94
C GLN A 170 -6.52 3.52 -13.72
N ILE A 171 -5.78 3.36 -14.79
CA ILE A 171 -4.35 3.05 -14.80
C ILE A 171 -3.60 4.20 -15.47
N ALA A 172 -2.61 4.75 -14.76
CA ALA A 172 -1.65 5.68 -15.32
C ALA A 172 -0.37 4.91 -15.70
N TYR A 173 -0.11 4.76 -16.99
CA TYR A 173 1.13 4.17 -17.48
C TYR A 173 2.24 5.21 -17.48
N ILE A 174 3.27 4.97 -16.65
CA ILE A 174 4.40 5.89 -16.47
C ILE A 174 5.60 5.38 -17.25
N LYS A 175 6.18 6.24 -18.09
CA LYS A 175 7.38 5.97 -18.87
C LYS A 175 8.28 7.21 -18.83
N ASP A 176 9.56 7.01 -18.58
CA ASP A 176 10.59 8.09 -18.58
C ASP A 176 10.19 9.31 -17.71
N GLY A 177 9.65 9.05 -16.51
CA GLY A 177 9.24 10.09 -15.58
C GLY A 177 7.97 10.85 -15.97
N LYS A 178 7.23 10.42 -17.00
CA LYS A 178 6.02 11.08 -17.49
C LYS A 178 4.83 10.14 -17.51
N VAL A 179 3.64 10.70 -17.34
CA VAL A 179 2.39 9.98 -17.62
C VAL A 179 2.29 9.82 -19.14
N TYR A 180 2.53 8.61 -19.62
CA TYR A 180 2.51 8.29 -21.06
C TYR A 180 1.09 8.11 -21.58
N LYS A 181 0.27 7.35 -20.86
CA LYS A 181 -1.14 7.11 -21.18
C LYS A 181 -1.95 6.82 -19.92
N ILE A 182 -3.25 7.18 -19.96
CA ILE A 182 -4.21 6.88 -18.88
C ILE A 182 -5.41 6.16 -19.49
N GLY A 183 -5.92 5.12 -18.82
CA GLY A 183 -7.11 4.39 -19.22
C GLY A 183 -7.39 3.18 -18.34
N THR A 184 -8.45 2.44 -18.68
CA THR A 184 -8.69 1.11 -18.11
C THR A 184 -7.71 0.11 -18.70
N HIS A 185 -7.57 -1.05 -18.07
CA HIS A 185 -6.74 -2.14 -18.59
C HIS A 185 -7.03 -2.48 -20.06
N GLU A 186 -8.30 -2.70 -20.38
CA GLU A 186 -8.74 -3.04 -21.76
C GLU A 186 -8.42 -1.93 -22.77
N LYS A 187 -8.57 -0.67 -22.36
CA LYS A 187 -8.29 0.48 -23.21
C LYS A 187 -6.78 0.58 -23.48
N LEU A 188 -5.97 0.40 -22.44
CA LEU A 188 -4.51 0.47 -22.57
C LEU A 188 -3.97 -0.67 -23.41
N LEU A 189 -4.49 -1.90 -23.30
CA LEU A 189 -4.11 -3.01 -24.16
C LEU A 189 -4.35 -2.73 -25.65
N LYS A 190 -5.44 -2.03 -26.00
CA LYS A 190 -5.80 -1.71 -27.38
C LYS A 190 -5.04 -0.51 -27.95
N GLU A 191 -4.80 0.50 -27.10
CA GLU A 191 -4.37 1.82 -27.53
C GLU A 191 -2.91 2.17 -27.15
N CYS A 192 -2.22 1.33 -26.40
CA CYS A 192 -0.86 1.57 -25.90
C CYS A 192 0.01 0.32 -26.12
N PRO A 193 0.70 0.22 -27.28
CA PRO A 193 1.54 -0.95 -27.60
C PRO A 193 2.58 -1.27 -26.52
N GLU A 194 3.19 -0.25 -25.93
CA GLU A 194 4.19 -0.45 -24.87
C GLU A 194 3.58 -1.03 -23.60
N TYR A 195 2.33 -0.69 -23.29
CA TYR A 195 1.62 -1.31 -22.18
C TYR A 195 1.27 -2.77 -22.48
N ALA A 196 0.83 -3.05 -23.70
CA ALA A 196 0.51 -4.41 -24.15
C ALA A 196 1.76 -5.31 -24.13
N GLU A 197 2.90 -4.84 -24.64
CA GLU A 197 4.18 -5.56 -24.59
C GLU A 197 4.61 -5.83 -23.12
N MET A 198 4.53 -4.81 -22.26
CA MET A 198 4.82 -4.98 -20.84
C MET A 198 3.89 -6.05 -20.21
N TRP A 199 2.61 -6.04 -20.57
CA TRP A 199 1.63 -7.00 -20.07
C TRP A 199 1.97 -8.44 -20.52
N GLU A 200 2.31 -8.65 -21.78
CA GLU A 200 2.73 -9.96 -22.31
C GLU A 200 3.97 -10.49 -21.58
N LEU A 201 5.02 -9.66 -21.44
CA LEU A 201 6.24 -10.01 -20.72
C LEU A 201 5.99 -10.40 -19.26
N MET A 202 5.05 -9.76 -18.59
CA MET A 202 4.71 -10.09 -17.20
C MET A 202 3.88 -11.38 -17.11
N ASN A 203 3.06 -11.71 -18.11
CA ASN A 203 2.33 -12.97 -18.19
C ASN A 203 3.21 -14.17 -18.52
N ASP A 204 4.13 -14.00 -19.49
CA ASP A 204 5.04 -15.07 -19.92
C ASP A 204 6.08 -15.40 -18.85
N GLY A 205 6.54 -14.43 -18.07
CA GLY A 205 7.44 -14.64 -16.94
C GLY A 205 6.83 -15.39 -15.76
N GLY A 206 5.51 -15.56 -15.72
CA GLY A 206 4.78 -16.35 -14.71
C GLY A 206 4.64 -17.85 -15.07
N ALA A 207 4.94 -18.24 -16.31
CA ALA A 207 4.78 -19.61 -16.79
C ALA A 207 6.05 -20.49 -16.64
N GLU A 208 7.19 -19.91 -16.24
CA GLU A 208 8.48 -20.62 -16.14
C GLU A 208 9.06 -20.70 -14.71
N ARG A 209 8.23 -20.73 -13.65
CA ARG A 209 8.76 -21.02 -12.29
C ARG A 209 7.83 -21.94 -11.51
#